data_c8cee2d93565f39ff4b5e4d252fd11dd
#
_entry.id   c8cee2d93565f39ff4b5e4d252fd11dd
#
_cell.length_a   1.000
_cell.length_b   1.000
_cell.length_c   1.000
_cell.angle_alpha   90.00
_cell.angle_beta   90.00
_cell.angle_gamma   90.00
#
_symmetry.space_group_name_H-M   'P 1'
#
loop_
_entity.id
_entity.type
_entity.pdbx_description
1 polymer ?
#
loop_
_entity_poly.entity_id
_entity_poly.type
_entity_poly.pdbx_seq_one_letter_code
_entity_poly.pdbx_strand_id
1 'polypeptide(L)'
;MNKISESIKRYDFEDKISGKAIYTPDVHPEGMIYAKTLRSKVPRAKILSIQTPTLPEGYFIVDHNDIPEKNVIPVVFDDQPIFATDEVNYIGEPILLVCGSEKSVILEIMDKIIIEYQPIKPIVSIEEAQSCRAPFIFKQQPHFVHYEYQKGNFDECVKRAKRVISDEFRTGYQEQAYLETQSMIGDYDGHTVCVRGSMQCPYYIVESLKVALGWDDSRIRVIQMPTGGAFGGKEEYPSIPGVHVALAAIKSKRPVQLVYERQEDIQCSTKRHPTIIRINSYLDESDDIIARDIEVKSDGGAYAGLSSVVL
;
A
#
# COMPACT_ATOMS: atom_id res chain seq x y z
N MET A 1 8.45 -8.58 40.72
CA MET A 1 7.55 -8.06 39.67
C MET A 1 8.26 -6.88 39.03
N ASN A 2 8.50 -6.96 37.74
CA ASN A 2 9.08 -5.83 36.99
C ASN A 2 8.06 -4.69 37.00
N LYS A 3 8.54 -3.46 37.20
CA LYS A 3 7.66 -2.26 37.15
C LYS A 3 7.36 -1.95 35.67
N ILE A 4 6.18 -1.43 35.39
CA ILE A 4 5.78 -1.02 34.01
C ILE A 4 6.79 -0.02 33.40
N SER A 5 7.48 0.76 34.23
CA SER A 5 8.51 1.72 33.81
C SER A 5 9.90 1.13 33.58
N GLU A 6 10.12 -0.16 33.82
CA GLU A 6 11.41 -0.79 33.56
C GLU A 6 11.60 -1.09 32.08
N SER A 7 12.78 -0.75 31.55
CA SER A 7 13.13 -1.07 30.17
C SER A 7 13.35 -2.57 30.03
N ILE A 8 12.52 -3.21 29.22
CA ILE A 8 12.63 -4.65 28.91
C ILE A 8 13.13 -4.77 27.47
N LYS A 9 14.16 -5.57 27.26
CA LYS A 9 14.66 -5.88 25.92
C LYS A 9 13.58 -6.62 25.15
N ARG A 10 13.44 -6.28 23.85
CA ARG A 10 12.61 -7.05 22.92
C ARG A 10 13.15 -8.49 22.82
N TYR A 11 12.24 -9.46 22.56
CA TYR A 11 12.63 -10.87 22.43
C TYR A 11 13.62 -11.13 21.29
N ASP A 12 13.57 -10.31 20.20
CA ASP A 12 14.41 -10.41 19.00
C ASP A 12 15.66 -9.52 19.05
N PHE A 13 15.93 -8.87 20.21
CA PHE A 13 17.00 -7.87 20.36
C PHE A 13 18.39 -8.47 20.10
N GLU A 14 18.70 -9.61 20.76
CA GLU A 14 20.06 -10.20 20.68
C GLU A 14 20.38 -10.70 19.26
N ASP A 15 19.39 -11.27 18.55
CA ASP A 15 19.58 -11.73 17.17
C ASP A 15 19.83 -10.54 16.22
N LYS A 16 19.12 -9.43 16.43
CA LYS A 16 19.31 -8.22 15.61
C LYS A 16 20.68 -7.57 15.82
N ILE A 17 21.09 -7.37 17.06
CA ILE A 17 22.39 -6.71 17.34
C ILE A 17 23.59 -7.60 17.02
N SER A 18 23.45 -8.92 17.05
CA SER A 18 24.51 -9.87 16.71
C SER A 18 24.56 -10.23 15.22
N GLY A 19 23.65 -9.72 14.40
CA GLY A 19 23.54 -10.04 12.96
C GLY A 19 23.03 -11.46 12.68
N LYS A 20 22.40 -12.13 13.65
CA LYS A 20 21.81 -13.47 13.51
C LYS A 20 20.35 -13.44 13.04
N ALA A 21 19.70 -12.27 13.10
CA ALA A 21 18.33 -12.14 12.62
C ALA A 21 18.25 -12.47 11.12
N ILE A 22 17.34 -13.37 10.77
CA ILE A 22 17.08 -13.80 9.39
C ILE A 22 15.88 -13.01 8.87
N TYR A 23 16.12 -12.16 7.87
CA TYR A 23 15.07 -11.39 7.20
C TYR A 23 14.54 -12.13 5.98
N THR A 24 13.41 -11.69 5.46
CA THR A 24 12.75 -12.36 4.32
C THR A 24 13.66 -12.55 3.09
N PRO A 25 14.50 -11.55 2.70
CA PRO A 25 15.43 -11.74 1.57
C PRO A 25 16.52 -12.80 1.81
N ASP A 26 16.81 -13.14 3.08
CA ASP A 26 17.87 -14.11 3.45
C ASP A 26 17.37 -15.56 3.38
N VAL A 27 16.07 -15.77 3.22
CA VAL A 27 15.45 -17.10 3.23
C VAL A 27 15.39 -17.69 1.82
N HIS A 28 16.03 -18.85 1.61
CA HIS A 28 16.10 -19.51 0.31
C HIS A 28 15.67 -20.99 0.43
N PRO A 29 14.35 -21.31 0.46
CA PRO A 29 13.88 -22.69 0.44
C PRO A 29 14.34 -23.44 -0.81
N GLU A 30 14.49 -24.75 -0.69
CA GLU A 30 14.84 -25.61 -1.83
C GLU A 30 13.82 -25.46 -2.96
N GLY A 31 14.31 -25.38 -4.20
CA GLY A 31 13.46 -25.22 -5.38
C GLY A 31 12.78 -23.86 -5.53
N MET A 32 13.14 -22.88 -4.70
CA MET A 32 12.56 -21.52 -4.77
C MET A 32 12.79 -20.86 -6.13
N ILE A 33 11.78 -20.14 -6.57
CA ILE A 33 11.83 -19.24 -7.73
C ILE A 33 11.57 -17.79 -7.31
N TYR A 34 11.82 -16.88 -8.23
CA TYR A 34 11.64 -15.45 -8.02
C TYR A 34 10.42 -14.92 -8.77
N ALA A 35 9.85 -13.85 -8.25
CA ALA A 35 8.84 -13.06 -8.92
C ALA A 35 9.27 -11.59 -8.97
N LYS A 36 8.87 -10.89 -10.04
CA LYS A 36 8.94 -9.43 -10.16
C LYS A 36 7.62 -8.90 -10.68
N THR A 37 7.21 -7.75 -10.17
CA THR A 37 5.94 -7.12 -10.55
C THR A 37 6.16 -6.17 -11.72
N LEU A 38 5.47 -6.42 -12.83
CA LEU A 38 5.34 -5.43 -13.91
C LEU A 38 4.29 -4.40 -13.48
N ARG A 39 4.70 -3.13 -13.52
CA ARG A 39 3.92 -2.01 -12.99
C ARG A 39 3.62 -0.97 -14.06
N SER A 40 2.56 -0.22 -13.83
CA SER A 40 2.26 0.96 -14.66
C SER A 40 3.39 1.99 -14.63
N LYS A 41 3.77 2.46 -15.82
CA LYS A 41 4.70 3.58 -16.03
C LYS A 41 3.95 4.90 -16.28
N VAL A 42 2.61 4.86 -16.33
CA VAL A 42 1.76 6.01 -16.59
C VAL A 42 0.85 6.31 -15.39
N PRO A 43 0.49 7.58 -15.15
CA PRO A 43 -0.25 7.95 -13.95
C PRO A 43 -1.72 7.52 -13.99
N ARG A 44 -2.36 7.55 -15.17
CA ARG A 44 -3.72 7.06 -15.39
C ARG A 44 -3.97 6.75 -16.86
N ALA A 45 -4.48 5.56 -17.14
CA ALA A 45 -4.81 5.15 -18.51
C ALA A 45 -5.73 3.93 -18.52
N LYS A 46 -6.46 3.73 -19.62
CA LYS A 46 -7.03 2.41 -19.94
C LYS A 46 -5.94 1.51 -20.52
N ILE A 47 -5.96 0.25 -20.13
CA ILE A 47 -5.15 -0.80 -20.74
C ILE A 47 -5.92 -1.30 -21.97
N LEU A 48 -5.36 -1.07 -23.16
CA LEU A 48 -5.99 -1.54 -24.41
C LEU A 48 -5.54 -2.96 -24.78
N SER A 49 -4.25 -3.25 -24.57
CA SER A 49 -3.69 -4.59 -24.82
C SER A 49 -2.42 -4.80 -24.01
N ILE A 50 -2.12 -6.06 -23.68
CA ILE A 50 -0.85 -6.52 -23.11
C ILE A 50 -0.32 -7.62 -24.00
N GLN A 51 0.82 -7.37 -24.65
CA GLN A 51 1.50 -8.32 -25.51
C GLN A 51 2.69 -8.92 -24.77
N THR A 52 2.68 -10.23 -24.56
CA THR A 52 3.75 -10.96 -23.88
C THR A 52 4.60 -11.71 -24.89
N PRO A 53 5.94 -11.75 -24.70
CA PRO A 53 6.80 -12.59 -25.53
C PRO A 53 6.55 -14.07 -25.27
N THR A 54 7.06 -14.94 -26.14
CA THR A 54 7.15 -16.38 -25.84
C THR A 54 8.04 -16.57 -24.60
N LEU A 55 7.51 -17.23 -23.58
CA LEU A 55 8.22 -17.46 -22.33
C LEU A 55 9.14 -18.68 -22.45
N PRO A 56 10.37 -18.61 -21.88
CA PRO A 56 11.22 -19.78 -21.74
C PRO A 56 10.56 -20.84 -20.84
N GLU A 57 11.01 -22.08 -20.96
CA GLU A 57 10.55 -23.18 -20.08
C GLU A 57 10.82 -22.85 -18.61
N GLY A 58 9.83 -23.09 -17.74
CA GLY A 58 9.90 -22.80 -16.31
C GLY A 58 9.62 -21.34 -15.93
N TYR A 59 9.31 -20.46 -16.90
CA TYR A 59 8.87 -19.09 -16.67
C TYR A 59 7.39 -18.94 -16.97
N PHE A 60 6.69 -18.14 -16.15
CA PHE A 60 5.24 -17.94 -16.31
C PHE A 60 4.83 -16.55 -15.80
N ILE A 61 3.63 -16.16 -16.18
CA ILE A 61 3.00 -14.91 -15.75
C ILE A 61 1.86 -15.24 -14.78
N VAL A 62 1.66 -14.36 -13.80
CA VAL A 62 0.48 -14.33 -12.93
C VAL A 62 -0.17 -12.97 -13.08
N ASP A 63 -1.46 -12.94 -13.34
CA ASP A 63 -2.24 -11.71 -13.50
C ASP A 63 -3.64 -11.83 -12.85
N HIS A 64 -4.51 -10.86 -13.10
CA HIS A 64 -5.87 -10.85 -12.56
C HIS A 64 -6.72 -12.10 -12.93
N ASN A 65 -6.40 -12.80 -14.03
CA ASN A 65 -7.11 -14.03 -14.42
C ASN A 65 -6.73 -15.24 -13.55
N ASP A 66 -5.62 -15.16 -12.83
CA ASP A 66 -5.20 -16.19 -11.88
C ASP A 66 -5.86 -16.05 -10.49
N ILE A 67 -6.67 -15.03 -10.27
CA ILE A 67 -7.39 -14.80 -9.01
C ILE A 67 -8.72 -15.56 -9.07
N PRO A 68 -8.93 -16.56 -8.18
CA PRO A 68 -10.13 -17.40 -8.25
C PRO A 68 -11.44 -16.67 -7.93
N GLU A 69 -11.40 -15.65 -7.05
CA GLU A 69 -12.58 -14.96 -6.56
C GLU A 69 -12.52 -13.46 -6.84
N LYS A 70 -12.15 -12.61 -5.87
CA LYS A 70 -12.21 -11.17 -5.99
C LYS A 70 -10.83 -10.56 -6.16
N ASN A 71 -10.65 -9.78 -7.21
CA ASN A 71 -9.45 -9.00 -7.47
C ASN A 71 -9.45 -7.70 -6.65
N VAL A 72 -9.42 -7.80 -5.31
CA VAL A 72 -9.48 -6.64 -4.42
C VAL A 72 -8.73 -6.90 -3.11
N ILE A 73 -8.12 -5.86 -2.55
CA ILE A 73 -7.55 -5.83 -1.21
C ILE A 73 -8.60 -5.25 -0.25
N PRO A 74 -9.16 -6.04 0.67
CA PRO A 74 -10.20 -5.59 1.60
C PRO A 74 -9.56 -4.94 2.83
N VAL A 75 -9.43 -3.60 2.85
CA VAL A 75 -8.93 -2.87 4.02
C VAL A 75 -10.10 -2.19 4.74
N VAL A 76 -10.41 -0.94 4.38
CA VAL A 76 -11.61 -0.22 4.87
C VAL A 76 -12.68 -0.21 3.78
N PHE A 77 -12.24 -0.04 2.54
CA PHE A 77 -13.07 -0.12 1.36
C PHE A 77 -12.49 -1.16 0.40
N ASP A 78 -13.36 -1.81 -0.35
CA ASP A 78 -12.99 -2.77 -1.38
C ASP A 78 -12.77 -2.02 -2.70
N ASP A 79 -11.74 -1.16 -2.77
CA ASP A 79 -11.50 -0.29 -3.92
C ASP A 79 -10.15 -0.51 -4.61
N GLN A 80 -9.15 -1.09 -3.93
CA GLN A 80 -7.84 -1.32 -4.50
C GLN A 80 -7.72 -2.70 -5.12
N PRO A 81 -7.47 -2.83 -6.44
CA PRO A 81 -7.25 -4.14 -7.06
C PRO A 81 -5.90 -4.74 -6.68
N ILE A 82 -5.82 -6.08 -6.65
CA ILE A 82 -4.59 -6.85 -6.51
C ILE A 82 -3.71 -6.67 -7.76
N PHE A 83 -4.34 -6.75 -8.95
CA PHE A 83 -3.78 -6.42 -10.24
C PHE A 83 -4.74 -5.52 -11.02
N ALA A 84 -4.22 -4.51 -11.69
CA ALA A 84 -5.00 -3.69 -12.60
C ALA A 84 -5.60 -4.55 -13.73
N THR A 85 -6.85 -4.26 -14.12
CA THR A 85 -7.55 -4.94 -15.22
C THR A 85 -7.70 -4.03 -16.43
N ASP A 86 -8.68 -3.16 -16.41
CA ASP A 86 -9.03 -2.28 -17.53
C ASP A 86 -8.35 -0.91 -17.49
N GLU A 87 -7.99 -0.46 -16.29
CA GLU A 87 -7.37 0.85 -16.05
C GLU A 87 -6.21 0.74 -15.06
N VAL A 88 -5.23 1.61 -15.23
CA VAL A 88 -4.22 1.94 -14.21
C VAL A 88 -4.47 3.34 -13.69
N ASN A 89 -4.33 3.53 -12.37
CA ASN A 89 -4.72 4.74 -11.67
C ASN A 89 -3.58 5.46 -10.96
N TYR A 90 -2.37 4.87 -10.92
CA TYR A 90 -1.16 5.52 -10.43
C TYR A 90 0.10 4.90 -11.04
N ILE A 91 1.20 5.65 -11.03
CA ILE A 91 2.52 5.14 -11.45
C ILE A 91 3.01 4.14 -10.40
N GLY A 92 3.26 2.90 -10.82
CA GLY A 92 3.65 1.82 -9.90
C GLY A 92 2.54 0.82 -9.59
N GLU A 93 1.33 1.01 -10.12
CA GLU A 93 0.23 0.06 -9.95
C GLU A 93 0.58 -1.31 -10.53
N PRO A 94 0.37 -2.41 -9.78
CA PRO A 94 0.66 -3.75 -10.26
C PRO A 94 -0.23 -4.15 -11.43
N ILE A 95 0.35 -4.70 -12.49
CA ILE A 95 -0.39 -5.19 -13.66
C ILE A 95 -0.30 -6.72 -13.73
N LEU A 96 0.90 -7.27 -13.59
CA LEU A 96 1.14 -8.71 -13.56
C LEU A 96 2.47 -9.03 -12.88
N LEU A 97 2.69 -10.31 -12.57
CA LEU A 97 3.99 -10.83 -12.16
C LEU A 97 4.63 -11.63 -13.30
N VAL A 98 5.93 -11.54 -13.39
CA VAL A 98 6.76 -12.50 -14.14
C VAL A 98 7.54 -13.34 -13.14
N CYS A 99 7.44 -14.65 -13.26
CA CYS A 99 8.01 -15.62 -12.32
C CYS A 99 8.96 -16.59 -13.04
N GLY A 100 10.04 -16.98 -12.35
CA GLY A 100 11.03 -17.93 -12.88
C GLY A 100 12.23 -18.13 -11.99
N SER A 101 13.17 -18.97 -12.44
CA SER A 101 14.34 -19.37 -11.65
C SER A 101 15.43 -18.31 -11.56
N GLU A 102 15.53 -17.40 -12.55
CA GLU A 102 16.60 -16.40 -12.64
C GLU A 102 16.04 -14.98 -12.79
N LYS A 103 16.47 -14.09 -11.89
CA LYS A 103 16.01 -12.68 -11.88
C LYS A 103 16.38 -11.93 -13.17
N SER A 104 17.56 -12.20 -13.76
CA SER A 104 18.01 -11.59 -15.01
C SER A 104 17.06 -11.90 -16.16
N VAL A 105 16.67 -13.16 -16.29
CA VAL A 105 15.73 -13.61 -17.34
C VAL A 105 14.33 -13.04 -17.12
N ILE A 106 13.88 -12.93 -15.86
CA ILE A 106 12.62 -12.26 -15.52
C ILE A 106 12.64 -10.82 -16.04
N LEU A 107 13.71 -10.06 -15.79
CA LEU A 107 13.85 -8.67 -16.24
C LEU A 107 13.84 -8.57 -17.77
N GLU A 108 14.56 -9.48 -18.46
CA GLU A 108 14.53 -9.54 -19.94
C GLU A 108 13.13 -9.82 -20.51
N ILE A 109 12.35 -10.66 -19.83
CA ILE A 109 10.95 -10.92 -20.21
C ILE A 109 10.12 -9.65 -20.00
N MET A 110 10.25 -9.00 -18.85
CA MET A 110 9.52 -7.77 -18.53
C MET A 110 9.80 -6.65 -19.52
N ASP A 111 11.05 -6.50 -19.99
CA ASP A 111 11.44 -5.49 -20.97
C ASP A 111 10.83 -5.73 -22.36
N LYS A 112 10.45 -6.98 -22.67
CA LYS A 112 9.79 -7.37 -23.93
C LYS A 112 8.28 -7.31 -23.88
N ILE A 113 7.68 -7.10 -22.68
CA ILE A 113 6.22 -6.94 -22.56
C ILE A 113 5.84 -5.53 -23.02
N ILE A 114 4.91 -5.46 -23.96
CA ILE A 114 4.39 -4.21 -24.50
C ILE A 114 2.96 -4.02 -23.99
N ILE A 115 2.72 -2.87 -23.37
CA ILE A 115 1.39 -2.47 -22.92
C ILE A 115 0.96 -1.25 -23.74
N GLU A 116 -0.18 -1.38 -24.40
CA GLU A 116 -0.81 -0.27 -25.09
C GLU A 116 -1.80 0.43 -24.19
N TYR A 117 -1.61 1.74 -24.01
CA TYR A 117 -2.42 2.57 -23.12
C TYR A 117 -3.22 3.62 -23.89
N GLN A 118 -4.45 3.84 -23.47
CA GLN A 118 -5.21 5.06 -23.80
C GLN A 118 -5.14 6.01 -22.59
N PRO A 119 -4.39 7.12 -22.67
CA PRO A 119 -4.23 8.03 -21.55
C PRO A 119 -5.57 8.61 -21.07
N ILE A 120 -5.71 8.74 -19.76
CA ILE A 120 -6.78 9.47 -19.09
C ILE A 120 -6.10 10.59 -18.31
N LYS A 121 -6.70 11.80 -18.31
CA LYS A 121 -6.15 12.91 -17.54
C LYS A 121 -6.15 12.54 -16.03
N PRO A 122 -4.99 12.47 -15.35
CA PRO A 122 -4.94 12.24 -13.92
C PRO A 122 -5.33 13.51 -13.16
N ILE A 123 -5.84 13.35 -11.93
CA ILE A 123 -6.01 14.43 -10.95
C ILE A 123 -4.85 14.31 -9.98
N VAL A 124 -4.02 15.35 -9.88
CA VAL A 124 -2.73 15.28 -9.16
C VAL A 124 -2.59 16.35 -8.06
N SER A 125 -3.65 17.05 -7.73
CA SER A 125 -3.67 18.00 -6.61
C SER A 125 -5.02 18.07 -5.91
N ILE A 126 -5.00 18.46 -4.63
CA ILE A 126 -6.21 18.66 -3.83
C ILE A 126 -7.12 19.72 -4.48
N GLU A 127 -6.54 20.81 -4.97
CA GLU A 127 -7.29 21.91 -5.61
C GLU A 127 -7.96 21.44 -6.91
N GLU A 128 -7.25 20.62 -7.70
CA GLU A 128 -7.83 20.05 -8.93
C GLU A 128 -8.97 19.08 -8.58
N ALA A 129 -8.80 18.20 -7.60
CA ALA A 129 -9.83 17.29 -7.15
C ALA A 129 -11.11 18.00 -6.70
N GLN A 130 -10.98 19.14 -6.01
CA GLN A 130 -12.12 19.95 -5.56
C GLN A 130 -12.83 20.70 -6.69
N SER A 131 -12.11 21.12 -7.73
CA SER A 131 -12.65 21.90 -8.85
C SER A 131 -13.08 21.05 -10.05
N CYS A 132 -12.64 19.80 -10.13
CA CYS A 132 -12.82 18.95 -11.29
C CYS A 132 -14.19 18.27 -11.29
N ARG A 133 -14.78 18.15 -12.48
CA ARG A 133 -15.95 17.31 -12.75
C ARG A 133 -15.60 16.02 -13.50
N ALA A 134 -14.32 15.64 -13.49
CA ALA A 134 -13.81 14.47 -14.17
C ALA A 134 -14.29 13.18 -13.48
N PRO A 135 -14.23 12.03 -14.14
CA PRO A 135 -14.54 10.76 -13.49
C PRO A 135 -13.53 10.48 -12.38
N PHE A 136 -14.00 10.49 -11.15
CA PHE A 136 -13.23 10.10 -9.99
C PHE A 136 -13.11 8.56 -9.91
N ILE A 137 -12.03 8.08 -9.30
CA ILE A 137 -11.78 6.64 -9.13
C ILE A 137 -12.72 6.10 -8.04
N PHE A 138 -12.73 6.75 -6.87
CA PHE A 138 -13.51 6.30 -5.72
C PHE A 138 -14.97 6.72 -5.84
N LYS A 139 -15.88 5.76 -6.01
CA LYS A 139 -17.35 5.95 -5.97
C LYS A 139 -17.87 7.19 -6.73
N GLN A 140 -17.17 7.62 -7.75
CA GLN A 140 -17.49 8.82 -8.54
C GLN A 140 -17.58 10.11 -7.70
N GLN A 141 -16.81 10.22 -6.63
CA GLN A 141 -16.75 11.39 -5.76
C GLN A 141 -15.30 11.81 -5.44
N PRO A 142 -15.07 13.12 -5.11
CA PRO A 142 -13.72 13.65 -4.96
C PRO A 142 -13.08 13.37 -3.60
N HIS A 143 -13.77 12.74 -2.66
CA HIS A 143 -13.27 12.48 -1.32
C HIS A 143 -13.66 11.08 -0.82
N PHE A 144 -12.79 10.46 -0.05
CA PHE A 144 -13.06 9.17 0.60
C PHE A 144 -13.98 9.33 1.81
N VAL A 145 -13.70 10.35 2.63
CA VAL A 145 -14.45 10.68 3.84
C VAL A 145 -14.50 12.19 4.04
N HIS A 146 -15.49 12.63 4.78
CA HIS A 146 -15.62 13.98 5.31
C HIS A 146 -16.05 13.90 6.76
N TYR A 147 -15.32 14.59 7.63
CA TYR A 147 -15.65 14.71 9.05
C TYR A 147 -15.88 16.17 9.40
N GLU A 148 -16.89 16.43 10.20
CA GLU A 148 -17.17 17.72 10.76
C GLU A 148 -17.33 17.59 12.28
N TYR A 149 -16.66 18.44 13.04
CA TYR A 149 -16.71 18.43 14.48
C TYR A 149 -16.81 19.86 15.02
N GLN A 150 -17.75 20.09 15.91
CA GLN A 150 -17.92 21.37 16.61
C GLN A 150 -17.95 21.17 18.12
N LYS A 151 -17.25 22.06 18.86
CA LYS A 151 -17.23 22.07 20.31
C LYS A 151 -17.43 23.51 20.82
N GLY A 152 -18.27 23.65 21.83
CA GLY A 152 -18.59 24.95 22.45
C GLY A 152 -19.48 25.84 21.60
N ASN A 153 -19.51 27.12 21.91
CA ASN A 153 -20.33 28.12 21.22
C ASN A 153 -19.46 28.99 20.31
N PHE A 154 -19.12 28.43 19.15
CA PHE A 154 -18.20 29.04 18.17
C PHE A 154 -18.68 30.43 17.75
N ASP A 155 -19.95 30.57 17.34
CA ASP A 155 -20.51 31.80 16.81
C ASP A 155 -20.49 32.97 17.80
N GLU A 156 -20.72 32.69 19.09
CA GLU A 156 -20.63 33.71 20.12
C GLU A 156 -19.18 34.14 20.39
N CYS A 157 -18.24 33.19 20.37
CA CYS A 157 -16.83 33.49 20.53
C CYS A 157 -16.33 34.35 19.37
N VAL A 158 -16.67 34.00 18.12
CA VAL A 158 -16.32 34.77 16.93
C VAL A 158 -16.83 36.23 17.01
N LYS A 159 -18.07 36.45 17.48
CA LYS A 159 -18.63 37.81 17.66
C LYS A 159 -17.86 38.66 18.68
N ARG A 160 -17.23 38.03 19.68
CA ARG A 160 -16.43 38.71 20.72
C ARG A 160 -15.00 38.95 20.32
N ALA A 161 -14.53 38.26 19.28
CA ALA A 161 -13.14 38.36 18.83
C ALA A 161 -12.77 39.79 18.39
N LYS A 162 -11.61 40.25 18.82
CA LYS A 162 -11.04 41.55 18.44
C LYS A 162 -10.01 41.40 17.32
N ARG A 163 -9.40 40.24 17.21
CA ARG A 163 -8.40 39.95 16.20
C ARG A 163 -8.57 38.54 15.67
N VAL A 164 -8.30 38.36 14.40
CA VAL A 164 -8.24 37.03 13.75
C VAL A 164 -6.85 36.86 13.15
N ILE A 165 -6.22 35.72 13.44
CA ILE A 165 -5.00 35.29 12.76
C ILE A 165 -5.36 34.13 11.88
N SER A 166 -5.06 34.26 10.59
CA SER A 166 -5.35 33.25 9.57
C SER A 166 -4.04 32.71 9.00
N ASP A 167 -3.85 31.40 9.09
CA ASP A 167 -2.66 30.73 8.61
C ASP A 167 -3.04 29.58 7.67
N GLU A 168 -2.19 29.33 6.66
CA GLU A 168 -2.25 28.16 5.80
C GLU A 168 -0.92 27.42 5.87
N PHE A 169 -0.97 26.13 6.17
CA PHE A 169 0.18 25.24 6.18
C PHE A 169 0.02 24.18 5.10
N ARG A 170 1.13 23.77 4.47
CA ARG A 170 1.15 22.70 3.47
C ARG A 170 2.25 21.70 3.82
N THR A 171 1.91 20.41 3.79
CA THR A 171 2.88 19.32 3.92
C THR A 171 2.95 18.55 2.61
N GLY A 172 4.11 17.99 2.30
CA GLY A 172 4.29 17.12 1.14
C GLY A 172 4.20 15.63 1.50
N TYR A 173 4.37 14.78 0.49
CA TYR A 173 4.59 13.35 0.67
C TYR A 173 5.80 13.11 1.55
N GLN A 174 5.75 12.04 2.35
CA GLN A 174 6.91 11.57 3.09
C GLN A 174 6.99 10.06 3.01
N GLU A 175 8.18 9.60 2.60
CA GLU A 175 8.55 8.19 2.58
C GLU A 175 8.93 7.73 3.98
N GLN A 176 8.55 6.52 4.36
CA GLN A 176 8.94 5.89 5.62
C GLN A 176 10.41 5.46 5.61
N ALA A 177 10.96 5.17 4.44
CA ALA A 177 12.37 4.86 4.20
C ALA A 177 12.95 3.76 5.12
N TYR A 178 12.16 2.73 5.41
CA TYR A 178 12.66 1.56 6.13
C TYR A 178 13.79 0.87 5.35
N LEU A 179 14.80 0.30 6.05
CA LEU A 179 15.97 -0.29 5.40
C LEU A 179 15.64 -1.55 4.61
N GLU A 180 14.84 -2.45 5.17
CA GLU A 180 14.33 -3.62 4.48
C GLU A 180 13.13 -3.24 3.61
N THR A 181 13.24 -3.42 2.29
CA THR A 181 12.14 -3.18 1.34
C THR A 181 11.00 -4.18 1.54
N GLN A 182 9.86 -3.95 0.89
CA GLN A 182 8.76 -4.92 0.86
C GLN A 182 9.28 -6.26 0.37
N SER A 183 9.01 -7.32 1.12
CA SER A 183 9.50 -8.66 0.79
C SER A 183 8.58 -9.74 1.33
N MET A 184 8.23 -10.72 0.47
CA MET A 184 7.35 -11.84 0.78
C MET A 184 7.85 -13.12 0.16
N ILE A 185 7.57 -14.25 0.82
CA ILE A 185 7.72 -15.60 0.26
C ILE A 185 6.38 -16.31 0.40
N GLY A 186 5.88 -16.83 -0.72
CA GLY A 186 4.72 -17.73 -0.77
C GLY A 186 5.16 -19.16 -0.93
N ASP A 187 4.47 -20.08 -0.28
CA ASP A 187 4.67 -21.53 -0.38
C ASP A 187 3.31 -22.23 -0.40
N TYR A 188 3.21 -23.34 -1.13
CA TYR A 188 1.97 -24.10 -1.25
C TYR A 188 2.22 -25.60 -1.24
N ASP A 189 1.66 -26.31 -0.26
CA ASP A 189 1.84 -27.75 -0.04
C ASP A 189 0.82 -28.64 -0.78
N GLY A 190 -0.04 -28.06 -1.61
CA GLY A 190 -1.15 -28.72 -2.30
C GLY A 190 -2.51 -28.54 -1.61
N HIS A 191 -2.52 -28.05 -0.37
CA HIS A 191 -3.73 -27.79 0.42
C HIS A 191 -3.73 -26.42 1.07
N THR A 192 -2.63 -26.04 1.72
CA THR A 192 -2.47 -24.80 2.49
C THR A 192 -1.47 -23.88 1.81
N VAL A 193 -1.81 -22.59 1.70
CA VAL A 193 -0.85 -21.56 1.31
C VAL A 193 -0.22 -20.95 2.56
N CYS A 194 1.11 -20.84 2.56
CA CYS A 194 1.88 -20.17 3.59
C CYS A 194 2.55 -18.94 3.02
N VAL A 195 2.23 -17.75 3.55
CA VAL A 195 2.90 -16.48 3.20
C VAL A 195 3.72 -16.02 4.39
N ARG A 196 5.00 -15.78 4.18
CA ARG A 196 5.91 -15.26 5.20
C ARG A 196 6.61 -14.01 4.69
N GLY A 197 6.80 -13.02 5.57
CA GLY A 197 7.45 -11.79 5.14
C GLY A 197 7.52 -10.71 6.19
N SER A 198 7.98 -9.55 5.75
CA SER A 198 8.09 -8.36 6.57
C SER A 198 6.77 -7.59 6.53
N MET A 199 6.09 -7.49 7.68
CA MET A 199 4.77 -6.86 7.80
C MET A 199 4.52 -6.37 9.22
N GLN A 200 3.62 -5.39 9.39
CA GLN A 200 3.15 -4.93 10.70
C GLN A 200 1.86 -5.63 11.11
N CYS A 201 0.96 -5.86 10.16
CA CYS A 201 -0.40 -6.33 10.39
C CYS A 201 -0.69 -7.61 9.59
N PRO A 202 -0.34 -8.80 10.08
CA PRO A 202 -0.49 -10.07 9.35
C PRO A 202 -1.96 -10.38 8.99
N TYR A 203 -2.91 -9.92 9.77
CA TYR A 203 -4.33 -10.20 9.52
C TYR A 203 -4.90 -9.50 8.27
N TYR A 204 -4.34 -8.37 7.84
CA TYR A 204 -4.71 -7.79 6.54
C TYR A 204 -4.36 -8.73 5.37
N ILE A 205 -3.22 -9.43 5.48
CA ILE A 205 -2.83 -10.42 4.48
C ILE A 205 -3.75 -11.64 4.52
N VAL A 206 -4.11 -12.12 5.72
CA VAL A 206 -5.05 -13.24 5.89
C VAL A 206 -6.39 -12.91 5.21
N GLU A 207 -6.99 -11.76 5.51
CA GLU A 207 -8.26 -11.36 4.91
C GLU A 207 -8.16 -11.15 3.39
N SER A 208 -7.04 -10.59 2.92
CA SER A 208 -6.80 -10.44 1.47
C SER A 208 -6.69 -11.78 0.75
N LEU A 209 -6.03 -12.76 1.35
CA LEU A 209 -5.95 -14.13 0.82
C LEU A 209 -7.31 -14.82 0.82
N LYS A 210 -8.12 -14.66 1.88
CA LYS A 210 -9.48 -15.20 1.94
C LYS A 210 -10.34 -14.65 0.82
N VAL A 211 -10.31 -13.34 0.60
CA VAL A 211 -11.09 -12.66 -0.43
C VAL A 211 -10.62 -13.04 -1.84
N ALA A 212 -9.30 -13.11 -2.05
CA ALA A 212 -8.74 -13.43 -3.36
C ALA A 212 -8.91 -14.91 -3.75
N LEU A 213 -8.76 -15.82 -2.78
CA LEU A 213 -8.77 -17.26 -3.03
C LEU A 213 -10.13 -17.93 -2.78
N GLY A 214 -11.04 -17.29 -2.03
CA GLY A 214 -12.30 -17.89 -1.57
C GLY A 214 -12.07 -19.00 -0.52
N TRP A 215 -10.94 -18.96 0.20
CA TRP A 215 -10.57 -19.98 1.16
C TRP A 215 -10.86 -19.55 2.59
N ASP A 216 -11.06 -20.52 3.47
CA ASP A 216 -11.17 -20.31 4.92
C ASP A 216 -9.78 -20.29 5.60
N ASP A 217 -9.76 -19.92 6.88
CA ASP A 217 -8.54 -19.77 7.69
C ASP A 217 -7.72 -21.07 7.83
N SER A 218 -8.35 -22.24 7.67
CA SER A 218 -7.67 -23.53 7.81
C SER A 218 -6.67 -23.81 6.68
N ARG A 219 -6.83 -23.10 5.55
CA ARG A 219 -6.00 -23.23 4.35
C ARG A 219 -5.02 -22.09 4.16
N ILE A 220 -4.97 -21.13 5.09
CA ILE A 220 -4.15 -19.93 5.00
C ILE A 220 -3.27 -19.81 6.23
N ARG A 221 -1.98 -19.64 6.02
CA ARG A 221 -1.01 -19.35 7.07
C ARG A 221 -0.18 -18.12 6.72
N VAL A 222 -0.15 -17.15 7.62
CA VAL A 222 0.68 -15.96 7.49
C VAL A 222 1.69 -15.91 8.62
N ILE A 223 2.96 -15.70 8.31
CA ILE A 223 4.07 -15.67 9.27
C ILE A 223 4.80 -14.34 9.15
N GLN A 224 4.75 -13.55 10.22
CA GLN A 224 5.55 -12.35 10.33
C GLN A 224 7.00 -12.72 10.63
N MET A 225 7.90 -12.32 9.72
CA MET A 225 9.35 -12.46 9.87
C MET A 225 9.92 -11.30 10.70
N PRO A 226 11.17 -11.39 11.20
CA PRO A 226 11.87 -10.21 11.69
C PRO A 226 11.76 -9.06 10.71
N THR A 227 11.36 -7.89 11.19
CA THR A 227 11.07 -6.73 10.34
C THR A 227 12.20 -5.72 10.45
N GLY A 228 12.79 -5.35 9.31
CA GLY A 228 13.90 -4.40 9.18
C GLY A 228 13.46 -2.95 9.03
N GLY A 229 12.43 -2.56 9.80
CA GLY A 229 11.79 -1.26 9.78
C GLY A 229 10.46 -1.28 9.01
N ALA A 230 9.55 -0.38 9.40
CA ALA A 230 8.24 -0.28 8.77
C ALA A 230 7.64 1.14 8.88
N PHE A 231 7.55 1.72 10.08
CA PHE A 231 7.10 3.10 10.35
C PHE A 231 5.73 3.44 9.73
N GLY A 232 4.81 2.46 9.70
CA GLY A 232 3.51 2.56 9.03
C GLY A 232 3.48 2.10 7.57
N GLY A 233 4.61 1.96 6.89
CA GLY A 233 4.68 1.58 5.47
C GLY A 233 4.52 0.07 5.20
N LYS A 234 4.35 -0.75 6.25
CA LYS A 234 4.12 -2.19 6.13
C LYS A 234 2.87 -2.63 6.91
N GLU A 235 1.85 -1.79 6.95
CA GLU A 235 0.55 -2.13 7.56
C GLU A 235 -0.33 -2.91 6.58
N GLU A 236 -1.04 -2.24 5.70
CA GLU A 236 -1.95 -2.84 4.72
C GLU A 236 -1.26 -3.21 3.41
N TYR A 237 -0.26 -2.41 2.99
CA TYR A 237 0.42 -2.58 1.71
C TYR A 237 1.01 -3.98 1.49
N PRO A 238 1.57 -4.68 2.51
CA PRO A 238 2.04 -6.06 2.40
C PRO A 238 1.00 -7.07 1.91
N SER A 239 -0.28 -6.74 1.94
CA SER A 239 -1.36 -7.58 1.39
C SER A 239 -1.20 -7.81 -0.10
N ILE A 240 -0.77 -6.79 -0.85
CA ILE A 240 -0.54 -6.90 -2.29
C ILE A 240 0.57 -7.91 -2.60
N PRO A 241 1.84 -7.72 -2.18
CA PRO A 241 2.88 -8.71 -2.45
C PRO A 241 2.61 -10.06 -1.76
N GLY A 242 1.85 -10.09 -0.67
CA GLY A 242 1.42 -11.33 0.00
C GLY A 242 0.51 -12.18 -0.88
N VAL A 243 -0.53 -11.58 -1.48
CA VAL A 243 -1.41 -12.27 -2.43
C VAL A 243 -0.65 -12.65 -3.71
N HIS A 244 0.23 -11.77 -4.21
CA HIS A 244 1.06 -12.04 -5.37
C HIS A 244 1.87 -13.34 -5.24
N VAL A 245 2.63 -13.48 -4.15
CA VAL A 245 3.46 -14.69 -3.94
C VAL A 245 2.60 -15.93 -3.68
N ALA A 246 1.42 -15.78 -3.07
CA ALA A 246 0.49 -16.87 -2.86
C ALA A 246 -0.04 -17.43 -4.19
N LEU A 247 -0.52 -16.57 -5.08
CA LEU A 247 -0.99 -16.96 -6.41
C LEU A 247 0.11 -17.62 -7.23
N ALA A 248 1.32 -17.05 -7.21
CA ALA A 248 2.47 -17.61 -7.92
C ALA A 248 2.90 -18.97 -7.34
N ALA A 249 2.88 -19.15 -6.02
CA ALA A 249 3.18 -20.42 -5.36
C ALA A 249 2.12 -21.50 -5.68
N ILE A 250 0.84 -21.16 -5.66
CA ILE A 250 -0.25 -22.06 -6.04
C ILE A 250 -0.10 -22.53 -7.49
N LYS A 251 0.18 -21.59 -8.42
CA LYS A 251 0.35 -21.88 -9.84
C LYS A 251 1.56 -22.74 -10.15
N SER A 252 2.70 -22.46 -9.50
CA SER A 252 3.96 -23.16 -9.75
C SER A 252 4.16 -24.42 -8.91
N LYS A 253 3.47 -24.54 -7.77
CA LYS A 253 3.72 -25.54 -6.72
C LYS A 253 5.17 -25.50 -6.22
N ARG A 254 5.76 -24.32 -6.17
CA ARG A 254 7.14 -24.05 -5.72
C ARG A 254 7.12 -22.85 -4.79
N PRO A 255 8.08 -22.74 -3.85
CA PRO A 255 8.27 -21.52 -3.09
C PRO A 255 8.60 -20.35 -4.03
N VAL A 256 7.97 -19.19 -3.83
CA VAL A 256 8.14 -17.98 -4.64
C VAL A 256 8.55 -16.82 -3.76
N GLN A 257 9.68 -16.19 -4.06
CA GLN A 257 10.15 -14.99 -3.39
C GLN A 257 9.92 -13.75 -4.24
N LEU A 258 9.32 -12.71 -3.64
CA LEU A 258 9.17 -11.37 -4.20
C LEU A 258 9.84 -10.37 -3.27
N VAL A 259 10.88 -9.71 -3.74
CA VAL A 259 11.59 -8.65 -3.01
C VAL A 259 11.62 -7.41 -3.91
N TYR A 260 11.13 -6.29 -3.38
CA TYR A 260 11.12 -5.03 -4.11
C TYR A 260 12.52 -4.40 -4.13
N GLU A 261 12.88 -3.81 -5.26
CA GLU A 261 14.02 -2.91 -5.32
C GLU A 261 13.68 -1.60 -4.58
N ARG A 262 14.69 -0.88 -4.11
CA ARG A 262 14.46 0.36 -3.35
C ARG A 262 13.66 1.40 -4.14
N GLN A 263 13.97 1.56 -5.42
CA GLN A 263 13.25 2.48 -6.30
C GLN A 263 11.80 2.05 -6.50
N GLU A 264 11.56 0.75 -6.69
CA GLU A 264 10.22 0.17 -6.80
C GLU A 264 9.41 0.44 -5.54
N ASP A 265 9.98 0.15 -4.37
CA ASP A 265 9.33 0.33 -3.06
C ASP A 265 8.90 1.79 -2.85
N ILE A 266 9.82 2.75 -3.05
CA ILE A 266 9.53 4.18 -2.95
C ILE A 266 8.44 4.61 -3.93
N GLN A 267 8.42 4.04 -5.15
CA GLN A 267 7.48 4.43 -6.18
C GLN A 267 6.05 3.93 -5.92
N CYS A 268 5.89 2.71 -5.41
CA CYS A 268 4.60 2.04 -5.40
C CYS A 268 3.94 1.89 -4.03
N SER A 269 4.69 2.04 -2.93
CA SER A 269 4.14 1.88 -1.58
C SER A 269 3.42 3.13 -1.09
N THR A 270 2.64 2.98 -0.01
CA THR A 270 1.90 4.08 0.62
C THR A 270 2.83 5.15 1.20
N LYS A 271 2.35 6.39 1.27
CA LYS A 271 3.09 7.56 1.76
C LYS A 271 2.24 8.33 2.79
N ARG A 272 2.89 9.18 3.59
CA ARG A 272 2.15 10.18 4.36
C ARG A 272 1.37 11.08 3.40
N HIS A 273 0.11 11.33 3.73
CA HIS A 273 -0.77 12.20 2.94
C HIS A 273 -0.24 13.64 2.88
N PRO A 274 -0.05 14.22 1.71
CA PRO A 274 0.07 15.67 1.56
C PRO A 274 -1.18 16.34 2.10
N THR A 275 -1.01 17.43 2.83
CA THR A 275 -2.13 18.05 3.53
C THR A 275 -2.07 19.57 3.42
N ILE A 276 -3.24 20.19 3.22
CA ILE A 276 -3.45 21.61 3.34
C ILE A 276 -4.24 21.84 4.63
N ILE A 277 -3.70 22.66 5.53
CA ILE A 277 -4.30 23.00 6.80
C ILE A 277 -4.52 24.50 6.85
N ARG A 278 -5.77 24.95 7.00
CA ARG A 278 -6.13 26.35 7.22
C ARG A 278 -6.62 26.50 8.64
N ILE A 279 -6.10 27.48 9.34
CA ILE A 279 -6.45 27.76 10.72
C ILE A 279 -6.80 29.24 10.86
N ASN A 280 -8.01 29.53 11.33
CA ASN A 280 -8.40 30.84 11.77
C ASN A 280 -8.45 30.82 13.31
N SER A 281 -7.59 31.57 13.95
CA SER A 281 -7.56 31.73 15.41
C SER A 281 -8.19 33.09 15.76
N TYR A 282 -9.22 33.05 16.58
CA TYR A 282 -9.98 34.22 17.04
C TYR A 282 -9.52 34.59 18.45
N LEU A 283 -9.03 35.83 18.61
CA LEU A 283 -8.46 36.32 19.86
C LEU A 283 -9.32 37.42 20.46
N ASP A 284 -9.36 37.49 21.80
CA ASP A 284 -9.99 38.57 22.54
C ASP A 284 -9.07 39.79 22.75
N GLU A 285 -9.46 40.73 23.66
CA GLU A 285 -8.70 41.93 23.95
C GLU A 285 -7.38 41.65 24.73
N SER A 286 -7.26 40.48 25.36
CA SER A 286 -6.08 40.03 26.10
C SER A 286 -5.14 39.18 25.24
N ASP A 287 -5.43 39.01 23.94
CA ASP A 287 -4.75 38.10 23.02
C ASP A 287 -4.92 36.60 23.38
N ASP A 288 -5.93 36.27 24.16
CA ASP A 288 -6.28 34.88 24.44
C ASP A 288 -7.11 34.29 23.27
N ILE A 289 -6.79 33.06 22.86
CA ILE A 289 -7.51 32.37 21.83
C ILE A 289 -8.86 31.85 22.35
N ILE A 290 -9.95 32.46 21.90
CA ILE A 290 -11.32 32.14 22.32
C ILE A 290 -12.09 31.23 21.36
N ALA A 291 -11.65 31.13 20.10
CA ALA A 291 -12.16 30.17 19.14
C ALA A 291 -11.13 29.82 18.07
N ARG A 292 -11.29 28.67 17.45
CA ARG A 292 -10.57 28.25 16.23
C ARG A 292 -11.52 27.63 15.24
N ASP A 293 -11.30 27.97 13.97
CA ASP A 293 -11.84 27.27 12.82
C ASP A 293 -10.68 26.61 12.08
N ILE A 294 -10.76 25.30 11.89
CA ILE A 294 -9.67 24.52 11.31
C ILE A 294 -10.23 23.67 10.16
N GLU A 295 -9.73 23.93 8.96
CA GLU A 295 -9.99 23.09 7.78
C GLU A 295 -8.75 22.27 7.46
N VAL A 296 -8.92 20.95 7.32
CA VAL A 296 -7.85 20.02 6.95
C VAL A 296 -8.27 19.28 5.67
N LYS A 297 -7.44 19.34 4.65
CA LYS A 297 -7.64 18.62 3.38
C LYS A 297 -6.41 17.77 3.12
N SER A 298 -6.60 16.45 3.07
CA SER A 298 -5.52 15.50 2.84
C SER A 298 -5.71 14.78 1.50
N ASP A 299 -4.61 14.60 0.77
CA ASP A 299 -4.57 13.85 -0.48
C ASP A 299 -4.40 12.36 -0.18
N GLY A 300 -5.41 11.56 -0.43
CA GLY A 300 -5.42 10.12 -0.19
C GLY A 300 -4.94 9.28 -1.39
N GLY A 301 -4.61 9.90 -2.54
CA GLY A 301 -4.16 9.19 -3.73
C GLY A 301 -5.27 8.45 -4.49
N ALA A 302 -4.89 7.38 -5.20
CA ALA A 302 -5.80 6.66 -6.10
C ALA A 302 -6.83 5.78 -5.37
N TYR A 303 -6.42 5.15 -4.28
CA TYR A 303 -7.23 4.21 -3.50
C TYR A 303 -7.28 4.60 -2.03
N ALA A 304 -8.39 4.27 -1.37
CA ALA A 304 -8.64 4.72 -0.01
C ALA A 304 -7.67 4.12 1.03
N GLY A 305 -7.34 2.82 0.92
CA GLY A 305 -6.48 2.16 1.88
C GLY A 305 -6.89 2.44 3.32
N LEU A 306 -5.97 2.95 4.15
CA LEU A 306 -6.22 3.39 5.52
C LEU A 306 -6.54 4.89 5.64
N SER A 307 -6.73 5.63 4.55
CA SER A 307 -6.91 7.09 4.58
C SER A 307 -8.02 7.56 5.52
N SER A 308 -9.15 6.83 5.55
CA SER A 308 -10.28 7.16 6.44
C SER A 308 -10.03 6.89 7.93
N VAL A 309 -8.97 6.16 8.26
CA VAL A 309 -8.58 5.83 9.64
C VAL A 309 -7.52 6.79 10.15
N VAL A 310 -6.74 7.38 9.23
CA VAL A 310 -5.62 8.28 9.53
C VAL A 310 -6.10 9.73 9.78
N LEU A 311 -7.24 10.12 9.23
CA LEU A 311 -7.83 11.48 9.35
C LEU A 311 -8.49 11.73 10.69
#